data_d53cf4f6a3508b49fcbc4f542bd26368
#
_entry.id   d53cf4f6a3508b49fcbc4f542bd26368
#
_cell.length_a   1.000
_cell.length_b   1.000
_cell.length_c   1.000
_cell.angle_alpha   90.00
_cell.angle_beta   90.00
_cell.angle_gamma   90.00
#
_symmetry.space_group_name_H-M   'P 1'
#
loop_
_entity.id
_entity.type
_entity.pdbx_description
1 polymer ?
#
loop_
_entity_poly.entity_id
_entity_poly.type
_entity_poly.pdbx_seq_one_letter_code
_entity_poly.pdbx_strand_id
1 'polypeptide(L)'
;IMHIEEIYKRNHTKRPFEVQKITDAVLKAMISVKVGELNDAEIIAEKVERKLLERKKDIPHYIPNVEEIQDLVEQTLMKSEFLDVAKAYILYRNIQTKKRERNIFERRITLKPYEYPELYEYVPAIRHSYWIHSEFNFTSDIQDFKTHLTEIERNAIKNAMLAISQIEVAVKSFWGDIYHKIPKPEVGAVGATFAESEVRHTDAYSHLLEILGLNTEFKNLKKNPVIMKRVRYLESALISSKSENEREYTESVLLFSLFIEHVSLFSQFLIIMAFNKHKNMLKGISNVVEATSKEEQIHGD
;
A
#
# COMPACT_ATOMS: atom_id res chain seq x y z
N ILE A 1 44.20 -15.90 -2.94
CA ILE A 1 43.44 -15.46 -4.13
C ILE A 1 42.84 -14.11 -3.78
N MET A 2 43.15 -13.08 -4.61
CA MET A 2 42.64 -11.76 -4.39
C MET A 2 41.16 -11.73 -4.79
N HIS A 3 40.28 -11.22 -3.93
CA HIS A 3 38.84 -11.06 -4.20
C HIS A 3 38.35 -9.74 -3.62
N ILE A 4 37.23 -9.22 -4.13
CA ILE A 4 36.53 -8.06 -3.55
C ILE A 4 35.66 -8.57 -2.41
N GLU A 5 35.86 -8.06 -1.22
CA GLU A 5 35.13 -8.49 -0.02
C GLU A 5 33.89 -7.63 0.25
N GLU A 6 34.06 -6.32 0.10
CA GLU A 6 33.07 -5.33 0.49
C GLU A 6 32.86 -4.27 -0.61
N ILE A 7 31.70 -3.65 -0.57
CA ILE A 7 31.37 -2.46 -1.37
C ILE A 7 30.80 -1.35 -0.50
N TYR A 8 30.99 -0.12 -0.88
CA TYR A 8 30.24 1.02 -0.34
C TYR A 8 28.89 1.18 -1.03
N LYS A 9 27.82 1.19 -0.23
CA LYS A 9 26.51 1.64 -0.67
C LYS A 9 26.49 3.17 -0.80
N ARG A 10 25.44 3.73 -1.46
CA ARG A 10 25.26 5.18 -1.65
C ARG A 10 25.20 5.96 -0.33
N ASN A 11 24.71 5.36 0.74
CA ASN A 11 24.68 5.91 2.09
C ASN A 11 25.97 5.69 2.87
N HIS A 12 27.08 5.40 2.20
CA HIS A 12 28.40 5.12 2.76
C HIS A 12 28.49 3.92 3.70
N THR A 13 27.46 3.08 3.79
CA THR A 13 27.56 1.83 4.58
C THR A 13 28.26 0.74 3.74
N LYS A 14 29.03 -0.10 4.42
CA LYS A 14 29.66 -1.26 3.80
C LYS A 14 28.73 -2.45 3.76
N ARG A 15 28.82 -3.24 2.68
CA ARG A 15 28.13 -4.50 2.51
C ARG A 15 29.02 -5.51 1.78
N PRO A 16 28.81 -6.81 1.96
CA PRO A 16 29.52 -7.83 1.18
C PRO A 16 29.36 -7.60 -0.33
N PHE A 17 30.43 -7.84 -1.07
CA PHE A 17 30.38 -7.86 -2.54
C PHE A 17 29.80 -9.20 -2.99
N GLU A 18 28.82 -9.17 -3.85
CA GLU A 18 28.18 -10.35 -4.44
C GLU A 18 28.11 -10.16 -5.96
N VAL A 19 28.95 -10.90 -6.70
CA VAL A 19 28.98 -10.87 -8.16
C VAL A 19 27.63 -11.25 -8.78
N GLN A 20 26.88 -12.11 -8.11
CA GLN A 20 25.53 -12.54 -8.53
C GLN A 20 24.57 -11.35 -8.73
N LYS A 21 24.69 -10.30 -7.91
CA LYS A 21 23.87 -9.09 -8.08
C LYS A 21 24.16 -8.36 -9.39
N ILE A 22 25.37 -8.43 -9.91
CA ILE A 22 25.72 -7.90 -11.23
C ILE A 22 25.09 -8.78 -12.30
N THR A 23 25.25 -10.09 -12.21
CA THR A 23 24.63 -11.06 -13.13
C THR A 23 23.13 -10.86 -13.22
N ASP A 24 22.43 -10.79 -12.08
CA ASP A 24 20.99 -10.61 -12.02
C ASP A 24 20.52 -9.30 -12.67
N ALA A 25 21.26 -8.20 -12.44
CA ALA A 25 20.93 -6.90 -13.01
C ALA A 25 21.11 -6.87 -14.54
N VAL A 26 22.20 -7.48 -15.05
CA VAL A 26 22.48 -7.62 -16.47
C VAL A 26 21.46 -8.53 -17.13
N LEU A 27 21.15 -9.68 -16.54
CA LEU A 27 20.16 -10.62 -17.06
C LEU A 27 18.77 -9.98 -17.19
N LYS A 28 18.34 -9.20 -16.19
CA LYS A 28 17.07 -8.43 -16.27
C LYS A 28 17.05 -7.48 -17.46
N ALA A 29 18.16 -6.78 -17.72
CA ALA A 29 18.27 -5.91 -18.88
C ALA A 29 18.22 -6.72 -20.19
N MET A 30 18.90 -7.87 -20.27
CA MET A 30 18.88 -8.77 -21.42
C MET A 30 17.47 -9.31 -21.72
N ILE A 31 16.75 -9.76 -20.68
CA ILE A 31 15.37 -10.23 -20.82
C ILE A 31 14.44 -9.11 -21.34
N SER A 32 14.61 -7.88 -20.85
CA SER A 32 13.77 -6.74 -21.24
C SER A 32 13.86 -6.38 -22.73
N VAL A 33 15.00 -6.64 -23.36
CA VAL A 33 15.23 -6.40 -24.79
C VAL A 33 15.29 -7.69 -25.62
N LYS A 34 15.08 -8.85 -24.98
CA LYS A 34 15.13 -10.18 -25.61
C LYS A 34 16.46 -10.49 -26.32
N VAL A 35 17.57 -10.06 -25.74
CA VAL A 35 18.92 -10.24 -26.28
C VAL A 35 19.84 -10.77 -25.19
N GLY A 36 20.53 -11.89 -25.45
CA GLY A 36 21.44 -12.54 -24.52
C GLY A 36 20.75 -13.50 -23.57
N GLU A 37 21.57 -14.32 -22.89
CA GLU A 37 21.15 -15.39 -21.99
C GLU A 37 21.89 -15.29 -20.66
N LEU A 38 21.60 -16.19 -19.72
CA LEU A 38 22.24 -16.23 -18.39
C LEU A 38 23.77 -16.31 -18.50
N ASN A 39 24.29 -17.17 -19.37
CA ASN A 39 25.71 -17.31 -19.59
C ASN A 39 26.40 -16.02 -20.06
N ASP A 40 25.72 -15.22 -20.90
CA ASP A 40 26.23 -13.92 -21.33
C ASP A 40 26.27 -12.93 -20.15
N ALA A 41 25.25 -12.95 -19.29
CA ALA A 41 25.21 -12.09 -18.10
C ALA A 41 26.33 -12.47 -17.11
N GLU A 42 26.62 -13.76 -16.93
CA GLU A 42 27.74 -14.25 -16.12
C GLU A 42 29.09 -13.78 -16.69
N ILE A 43 29.31 -13.91 -17.99
CA ILE A 43 30.52 -13.41 -18.67
C ILE A 43 30.71 -11.91 -18.47
N ILE A 44 29.65 -11.12 -18.54
CA ILE A 44 29.72 -9.68 -18.28
C ILE A 44 30.08 -9.41 -16.82
N ALA A 45 29.45 -10.10 -15.88
CA ALA A 45 29.72 -9.94 -14.45
C ALA A 45 31.19 -10.31 -14.11
N GLU A 46 31.72 -11.40 -14.66
CA GLU A 46 33.14 -11.79 -14.51
C GLU A 46 34.10 -10.76 -15.08
N LYS A 47 33.78 -10.18 -16.24
CA LYS A 47 34.58 -9.07 -16.84
C LYS A 47 34.61 -7.85 -15.94
N VAL A 48 33.47 -7.51 -15.29
CA VAL A 48 33.39 -6.40 -14.34
C VAL A 48 34.21 -6.71 -13.10
N GLU A 49 34.05 -7.89 -12.50
CA GLU A 49 34.81 -8.32 -11.32
C GLU A 49 36.33 -8.27 -11.59
N ARG A 50 36.76 -8.74 -12.74
CA ARG A 50 38.18 -8.68 -13.13
C ARG A 50 38.72 -7.25 -13.16
N LYS A 51 37.97 -6.31 -13.71
CA LYS A 51 38.36 -4.88 -13.70
C LYS A 51 38.45 -4.30 -12.29
N LEU A 52 37.55 -4.69 -11.40
CA LEU A 52 37.61 -4.29 -10.00
C LEU A 52 38.85 -4.86 -9.29
N LEU A 53 39.20 -6.12 -9.60
CA LEU A 53 40.42 -6.75 -9.08
C LEU A 53 41.71 -6.11 -9.62
N GLU A 54 41.72 -5.69 -10.86
CA GLU A 54 42.83 -4.90 -11.44
C GLU A 54 43.02 -3.60 -10.66
N ARG A 55 41.95 -2.83 -10.43
CA ARG A 55 41.99 -1.61 -9.60
C ARG A 55 42.46 -1.88 -8.17
N LYS A 56 42.07 -3.01 -7.59
CA LYS A 56 42.50 -3.38 -6.23
C LYS A 56 44.01 -3.64 -6.16
N LYS A 57 44.65 -4.05 -7.26
CA LYS A 57 46.13 -4.20 -7.30
C LYS A 57 46.84 -2.87 -7.22
N ASP A 58 46.28 -1.87 -7.85
CA ASP A 58 46.93 -0.56 -8.01
C ASP A 58 46.61 0.41 -6.86
N ILE A 59 45.52 0.18 -6.13
CA ILE A 59 45.04 1.09 -5.07
C ILE A 59 45.02 0.38 -3.72
N PRO A 60 45.84 0.77 -2.72
CA PRO A 60 45.80 0.21 -1.38
C PRO A 60 44.42 0.43 -0.72
N HIS A 61 43.92 -0.63 -0.07
CA HIS A 61 42.59 -0.59 0.64
C HIS A 61 41.39 -0.25 -0.24
N TYR A 62 41.47 -0.54 -1.55
CA TYR A 62 40.40 -0.29 -2.48
C TYR A 62 39.12 -1.05 -2.13
N ILE A 63 38.02 -0.31 -1.96
CA ILE A 63 36.66 -0.80 -1.79
C ILE A 63 35.80 -0.08 -2.82
N PRO A 64 35.26 -0.79 -3.84
CA PRO A 64 34.43 -0.15 -4.86
C PRO A 64 33.12 0.37 -4.29
N ASN A 65 32.54 1.38 -4.89
CA ASN A 65 31.19 1.84 -4.61
C ASN A 65 30.20 1.36 -5.70
N VAL A 66 28.91 1.42 -5.38
CA VAL A 66 27.85 0.94 -6.28
C VAL A 66 27.83 1.67 -7.60
N GLU A 67 28.10 2.99 -7.63
CA GLU A 67 28.10 3.78 -8.86
C GLU A 67 29.23 3.34 -9.79
N GLU A 68 30.42 3.16 -9.25
CA GLU A 68 31.58 2.67 -9.98
C GLU A 68 31.34 1.29 -10.60
N ILE A 69 30.71 0.38 -9.86
CA ILE A 69 30.33 -0.94 -10.38
C ILE A 69 29.35 -0.80 -11.54
N GLN A 70 28.34 0.06 -11.41
CA GLN A 70 27.35 0.29 -12.46
C GLN A 70 28.00 0.89 -13.72
N ASP A 71 28.91 1.85 -13.56
CA ASP A 71 29.66 2.44 -14.69
C ASP A 71 30.50 1.37 -15.41
N LEU A 72 31.14 0.45 -14.66
CA LEU A 72 31.88 -0.67 -15.24
C LEU A 72 30.97 -1.65 -15.99
N VAL A 73 29.76 -1.90 -15.48
CA VAL A 73 28.76 -2.73 -16.17
C VAL A 73 28.38 -2.09 -17.52
N GLU A 74 28.02 -0.80 -17.51
CA GLU A 74 27.67 -0.06 -18.73
C GLU A 74 28.80 -0.12 -19.78
N GLN A 75 30.03 0.20 -19.37
CA GLN A 75 31.19 0.15 -20.24
C GLN A 75 31.48 -1.26 -20.77
N THR A 76 31.23 -2.28 -19.95
CA THR A 76 31.50 -3.67 -20.34
C THR A 76 30.45 -4.15 -21.34
N LEU A 77 29.18 -3.84 -21.14
CA LEU A 77 28.10 -4.11 -22.09
C LEU A 77 28.36 -3.46 -23.45
N MET A 78 28.73 -2.16 -23.46
CA MET A 78 29.05 -1.45 -24.69
C MET A 78 30.22 -2.08 -25.43
N LYS A 79 31.32 -2.46 -24.72
CA LYS A 79 32.51 -3.08 -25.31
C LYS A 79 32.28 -4.53 -25.75
N SER A 80 31.27 -5.18 -25.27
CA SER A 80 30.91 -6.56 -25.62
C SER A 80 29.79 -6.62 -26.67
N GLU A 81 29.54 -5.50 -27.37
CA GLU A 81 28.57 -5.37 -28.46
C GLU A 81 27.08 -5.57 -28.05
N PHE A 82 26.79 -5.64 -26.73
CA PHE A 82 25.44 -5.69 -26.22
C PHE A 82 24.82 -4.29 -26.11
N LEU A 83 24.76 -3.55 -27.21
CA LEU A 83 24.38 -2.11 -27.24
C LEU A 83 22.91 -1.90 -26.75
N ASP A 84 21.97 -2.75 -27.16
CA ASP A 84 20.58 -2.62 -26.74
C ASP A 84 20.41 -2.93 -25.25
N VAL A 85 21.17 -3.92 -24.75
CA VAL A 85 21.21 -4.26 -23.33
C VAL A 85 21.82 -3.11 -22.52
N ALA A 86 22.92 -2.52 -22.99
CA ALA A 86 23.54 -1.35 -22.37
C ALA A 86 22.55 -0.18 -22.27
N LYS A 87 21.83 0.11 -23.35
CA LYS A 87 20.81 1.13 -23.38
C LYS A 87 19.68 0.88 -22.38
N ALA A 88 19.17 -0.36 -22.32
CA ALA A 88 18.14 -0.74 -21.37
C ALA A 88 18.63 -0.62 -19.91
N TYR A 89 19.87 -1.04 -19.64
CA TYR A 89 20.50 -0.94 -18.33
C TYR A 89 20.66 0.51 -17.87
N ILE A 90 21.16 1.40 -18.74
CA ILE A 90 21.32 2.83 -18.46
C ILE A 90 19.96 3.49 -18.20
N LEU A 91 18.95 3.21 -19.04
CA LEU A 91 17.59 3.75 -18.84
C LEU A 91 17.00 3.30 -17.50
N TYR A 92 17.13 2.01 -17.17
CA TYR A 92 16.68 1.49 -15.88
C TYR A 92 17.40 2.17 -14.71
N ARG A 93 18.74 2.31 -14.77
CA ARG A 93 19.52 3.01 -13.75
C ARG A 93 19.04 4.46 -13.56
N ASN A 94 18.81 5.20 -14.67
CA ASN A 94 18.29 6.56 -14.61
C ASN A 94 16.91 6.66 -13.98
N ILE A 95 15.99 5.73 -14.31
CA ILE A 95 14.66 5.66 -13.70
C ILE A 95 14.79 5.41 -12.19
N GLN A 96 15.64 4.47 -11.77
CA GLN A 96 15.84 4.17 -10.36
C GLN A 96 16.50 5.33 -9.59
N THR A 97 17.40 6.08 -10.25
CA THR A 97 18.02 7.28 -9.66
C THR A 97 16.96 8.36 -9.44
N LYS A 98 16.16 8.67 -10.46
CA LYS A 98 15.05 9.63 -10.34
C LYS A 98 14.04 9.22 -9.27
N LYS A 99 13.70 7.92 -9.18
CA LYS A 99 12.80 7.42 -8.10
C LYS A 99 13.37 7.65 -6.71
N ARG A 100 14.68 7.52 -6.51
CA ARG A 100 15.34 7.76 -5.21
C ARG A 100 15.47 9.24 -4.85
N GLU A 101 15.55 10.11 -5.85
CA GLU A 101 15.62 11.56 -5.67
C GLU A 101 14.25 12.18 -5.37
N ARG A 102 13.17 11.42 -5.58
CA ARG A 102 11.81 11.89 -5.28
C ARG A 102 11.63 12.06 -3.77
N ASN A 103 11.10 13.18 -3.38
CA ASN A 103 10.62 13.44 -2.03
C ASN A 103 9.09 13.58 -2.06
N ILE A 104 8.39 12.61 -1.47
CA ILE A 104 6.92 12.58 -1.47
C ILE A 104 6.32 13.75 -0.68
N PHE A 105 7.05 14.28 0.32
CA PHE A 105 6.62 15.40 1.16
C PHE A 105 6.90 16.77 0.53
N GLU A 106 7.70 16.83 -0.53
CA GLU A 106 7.98 18.07 -1.25
C GLU A 106 6.82 18.49 -2.14
N ARG A 107 6.37 19.73 -2.02
CA ARG A 107 5.24 20.25 -2.79
C ARG A 107 5.53 20.33 -4.29
N ARG A 108 4.62 19.80 -5.11
CA ARG A 108 4.60 20.01 -6.56
C ARG A 108 3.45 20.95 -6.94
N ILE A 109 3.76 21.95 -7.78
CA ILE A 109 2.82 22.95 -8.26
C ILE A 109 2.26 22.65 -9.66
N THR A 110 2.86 21.70 -10.38
CA THR A 110 2.42 21.28 -11.72
C THR A 110 1.51 20.06 -11.65
N LEU A 111 0.46 20.02 -12.49
CA LEU A 111 -0.45 18.88 -12.52
C LEU A 111 0.22 17.60 -13.08
N LYS A 112 1.00 17.75 -14.13
CA LYS A 112 1.69 16.63 -14.83
C LYS A 112 3.10 17.03 -15.24
N PRO A 113 4.01 16.06 -15.50
CA PRO A 113 3.82 14.62 -15.29
C PRO A 113 3.70 14.25 -13.81
N TYR A 114 3.00 13.15 -13.51
CA TYR A 114 2.96 12.62 -12.15
C TYR A 114 4.34 12.12 -11.73
N GLU A 115 4.75 12.39 -10.49
CA GLU A 115 5.96 11.83 -9.88
C GLU A 115 5.73 10.40 -9.38
N TYR A 116 4.49 10.11 -8.96
CA TYR A 116 4.04 8.83 -8.43
C TYR A 116 2.82 8.33 -9.22
N PRO A 117 2.97 8.03 -10.54
CA PRO A 117 1.87 7.61 -11.38
C PRO A 117 1.23 6.31 -10.88
N GLU A 118 2.00 5.45 -10.21
CA GLU A 118 1.55 4.22 -9.58
C GLU A 118 0.47 4.45 -8.52
N LEU A 119 0.53 5.55 -7.79
CA LEU A 119 -0.48 5.89 -6.78
C LEU A 119 -1.80 6.35 -7.43
N TYR A 120 -1.73 7.02 -8.57
CA TYR A 120 -2.93 7.49 -9.25
C TYR A 120 -3.82 6.33 -9.76
N GLU A 121 -3.27 5.14 -9.95
CA GLU A 121 -4.02 3.96 -10.41
C GLU A 121 -5.13 3.55 -9.44
N TYR A 122 -5.03 3.90 -8.16
CA TYR A 122 -6.08 3.66 -7.17
C TYR A 122 -7.35 4.50 -7.43
N VAL A 123 -7.25 5.66 -8.08
CA VAL A 123 -8.40 6.50 -8.42
C VAL A 123 -9.37 5.77 -9.36
N PRO A 124 -8.95 5.26 -10.54
CA PRO A 124 -9.85 4.46 -11.38
C PRO A 124 -10.28 3.15 -10.71
N ALA A 125 -9.45 2.53 -9.84
CA ALA A 125 -9.84 1.32 -9.13
C ALA A 125 -11.07 1.54 -8.25
N ILE A 126 -11.09 2.58 -7.42
CA ILE A 126 -12.26 2.95 -6.59
C ILE A 126 -13.46 3.33 -7.46
N ARG A 127 -13.25 4.07 -8.56
CA ARG A 127 -14.34 4.42 -9.48
C ARG A 127 -14.99 3.21 -10.15
N HIS A 128 -14.26 2.14 -10.38
CA HIS A 128 -14.79 0.88 -10.91
C HIS A 128 -15.58 0.08 -9.87
N SER A 129 -15.29 0.23 -8.61
CA SER A 129 -15.99 -0.44 -7.50
C SER A 129 -17.15 0.40 -6.93
N TYR A 130 -17.49 1.53 -7.55
CA TYR A 130 -18.54 2.45 -7.08
C TYR A 130 -19.88 1.76 -6.85
N TRP A 131 -20.49 2.00 -5.70
CA TRP A 131 -21.81 1.51 -5.32
C TRP A 131 -22.48 2.47 -4.35
N ILE A 132 -23.80 2.42 -4.22
CA ILE A 132 -24.59 3.15 -3.22
C ILE A 132 -25.53 2.19 -2.49
N HIS A 133 -25.83 2.45 -1.22
CA HIS A 133 -26.64 1.56 -0.38
C HIS A 133 -28.06 1.33 -0.91
N SER A 134 -28.63 2.26 -1.69
CA SER A 134 -29.96 2.12 -2.29
C SER A 134 -30.04 1.06 -3.40
N GLU A 135 -28.92 0.53 -3.87
CA GLU A 135 -28.87 -0.59 -4.82
C GLU A 135 -29.14 -1.95 -4.15
N PHE A 136 -29.08 -2.01 -2.83
CA PHE A 136 -29.25 -3.24 -2.07
C PHE A 136 -30.64 -3.35 -1.43
N ASN A 137 -31.19 -4.57 -1.38
CA ASN A 137 -32.47 -4.85 -0.73
C ASN A 137 -32.23 -5.48 0.63
N PHE A 138 -32.72 -4.85 1.70
CA PHE A 138 -32.56 -5.27 3.08
C PHE A 138 -33.83 -5.86 3.70
N THR A 139 -34.89 -6.11 2.96
CA THR A 139 -36.19 -6.58 3.49
C THR A 139 -36.05 -7.90 4.23
N SER A 140 -35.33 -8.87 3.64
CA SER A 140 -35.06 -10.16 4.30
C SER A 140 -34.14 -10.01 5.51
N ASP A 141 -33.19 -9.09 5.46
CA ASP A 141 -32.23 -8.87 6.54
C ASP A 141 -32.89 -8.34 7.81
N ILE A 142 -33.86 -7.42 7.66
CA ILE A 142 -34.66 -6.92 8.78
C ILE A 142 -35.43 -8.06 9.44
N GLN A 143 -36.01 -8.96 8.64
CA GLN A 143 -36.75 -10.13 9.14
C GLN A 143 -35.80 -11.10 9.84
N ASP A 144 -34.68 -11.42 9.22
CA ASP A 144 -33.64 -12.28 9.81
C ASP A 144 -33.19 -11.76 11.15
N PHE A 145 -32.84 -10.47 11.22
CA PHE A 145 -32.34 -9.83 12.44
C PHE A 145 -33.38 -9.83 13.56
N LYS A 146 -34.64 -9.57 13.24
CA LYS A 146 -35.72 -9.45 14.25
C LYS A 146 -36.24 -10.78 14.74
N THR A 147 -36.32 -11.80 13.85
CA THR A 147 -37.10 -13.03 14.17
C THR A 147 -36.33 -14.33 14.01
N HIS A 148 -35.36 -14.43 13.09
CA HIS A 148 -34.69 -15.69 12.78
C HIS A 148 -33.39 -15.89 13.58
N LEU A 149 -32.68 -14.83 13.92
CA LEU A 149 -31.48 -14.91 14.74
C LEU A 149 -31.82 -15.19 16.19
N THR A 150 -31.06 -16.08 16.84
CA THR A 150 -31.06 -16.23 18.29
C THR A 150 -30.56 -14.95 18.97
N GLU A 151 -30.80 -14.80 20.26
CA GLU A 151 -30.33 -13.63 21.02
C GLU A 151 -28.78 -13.46 20.95
N ILE A 152 -28.04 -14.56 21.05
CA ILE A 152 -26.57 -14.56 20.96
C ILE A 152 -26.11 -14.09 19.58
N GLU A 153 -26.70 -14.61 18.53
CA GLU A 153 -26.38 -14.27 17.15
C GLU A 153 -26.71 -12.81 16.83
N ARG A 154 -27.90 -12.37 17.26
CA ARG A 154 -28.31 -10.96 17.13
C ARG A 154 -27.35 -10.03 17.85
N ASN A 155 -26.89 -10.42 19.04
CA ASN A 155 -25.90 -9.65 19.78
C ASN A 155 -24.54 -9.59 19.07
N ALA A 156 -24.10 -10.70 18.46
CA ALA A 156 -22.87 -10.73 17.66
C ALA A 156 -22.95 -9.78 16.43
N ILE A 157 -24.03 -9.86 15.66
CA ILE A 157 -24.27 -8.99 14.51
C ILE A 157 -24.39 -7.52 14.94
N LYS A 158 -25.15 -7.25 15.99
CA LYS A 158 -25.27 -5.90 16.57
C LYS A 158 -23.92 -5.31 16.91
N ASN A 159 -23.08 -6.03 17.65
CA ASN A 159 -21.76 -5.55 18.04
C ASN A 159 -20.82 -5.36 16.84
N ALA A 160 -20.88 -6.24 15.82
CA ALA A 160 -20.12 -6.07 14.59
C ALA A 160 -20.57 -4.79 13.85
N MET A 161 -21.86 -4.56 13.68
CA MET A 161 -22.41 -3.36 13.04
C MET A 161 -22.02 -2.07 13.77
N LEU A 162 -22.14 -2.07 15.10
CA LEU A 162 -21.75 -0.92 15.94
C LEU A 162 -20.24 -0.64 15.83
N ALA A 163 -19.42 -1.68 15.75
CA ALA A 163 -17.98 -1.54 15.64
C ALA A 163 -17.53 -1.00 14.27
N ILE A 164 -18.15 -1.45 13.18
CA ILE A 164 -17.94 -0.89 11.84
C ILE A 164 -18.34 0.58 11.81
N SER A 165 -19.61 0.87 12.18
CA SER A 165 -20.17 2.22 12.11
C SER A 165 -19.37 3.25 12.94
N GLN A 166 -18.73 2.82 14.01
CA GLN A 166 -17.89 3.70 14.84
C GLN A 166 -16.60 4.10 14.10
N ILE A 167 -15.99 3.22 13.33
CA ILE A 167 -14.79 3.52 12.53
C ILE A 167 -15.14 4.54 11.44
N GLU A 168 -16.26 4.37 10.76
CA GLU A 168 -16.74 5.22 9.67
C GLU A 168 -16.94 6.71 10.06
N VAL A 169 -17.03 7.00 11.35
CA VAL A 169 -17.13 8.39 11.82
C VAL A 169 -15.91 9.23 11.48
N ALA A 170 -14.72 8.63 11.47
CA ALA A 170 -13.45 9.35 11.43
C ALA A 170 -12.58 9.07 10.18
N VAL A 171 -12.76 7.95 9.52
CA VAL A 171 -11.84 7.46 8.45
C VAL A 171 -11.77 8.43 7.27
N LYS A 172 -12.92 8.96 6.83
CA LYS A 172 -12.98 9.92 5.72
C LYS A 172 -12.14 11.18 5.93
N SER A 173 -12.00 11.64 7.17
CA SER A 173 -11.17 12.81 7.46
C SER A 173 -9.69 12.51 7.35
N PHE A 174 -9.26 11.30 7.67
CA PHE A 174 -7.89 10.86 7.49
C PHE A 174 -7.48 10.91 6.01
N TRP A 175 -8.25 10.27 5.13
CA TRP A 175 -7.97 10.25 3.69
C TRP A 175 -8.11 11.63 3.06
N GLY A 176 -9.12 12.40 3.46
CA GLY A 176 -9.33 13.77 2.97
C GLY A 176 -8.17 14.72 3.28
N ASP A 177 -7.49 14.51 4.39
CA ASP A 177 -6.37 15.35 4.83
C ASP A 177 -5.01 14.94 4.24
N ILE A 178 -4.90 13.81 3.52
CA ILE A 178 -3.62 13.26 3.08
C ILE A 178 -2.82 14.25 2.21
N TYR A 179 -3.49 15.04 1.36
CA TYR A 179 -2.85 16.05 0.51
C TYR A 179 -2.15 17.15 1.31
N HIS A 180 -2.60 17.41 2.53
CA HIS A 180 -1.98 18.42 3.38
C HIS A 180 -0.53 18.06 3.75
N LYS A 181 -0.27 16.78 3.98
CA LYS A 181 1.05 16.26 4.34
C LYS A 181 1.85 15.78 3.13
N ILE A 182 1.17 15.21 2.15
CA ILE A 182 1.77 14.70 0.91
C ILE A 182 1.26 15.53 -0.27
N PRO A 183 1.86 16.72 -0.52
CA PRO A 183 1.30 17.72 -1.43
C PRO A 183 1.64 17.42 -2.90
N LYS A 184 1.31 16.21 -3.34
CA LYS A 184 1.37 15.76 -4.74
C LYS A 184 -0.05 15.68 -5.30
N PRO A 185 -0.36 16.29 -6.47
CA PRO A 185 -1.70 16.26 -7.05
C PRO A 185 -2.30 14.88 -7.22
N GLU A 186 -1.50 13.87 -7.61
CA GLU A 186 -1.94 12.47 -7.70
C GLU A 186 -2.34 11.89 -6.34
N VAL A 187 -1.60 12.20 -5.28
CA VAL A 187 -1.93 11.74 -3.91
C VAL A 187 -3.20 12.46 -3.41
N GLY A 188 -3.34 13.75 -3.71
CA GLY A 188 -4.56 14.48 -3.40
C GLY A 188 -5.78 13.90 -4.09
N ALA A 189 -5.65 13.44 -5.34
CA ALA A 189 -6.73 12.76 -6.06
C ALA A 189 -7.10 11.42 -5.42
N VAL A 190 -6.11 10.62 -4.98
CA VAL A 190 -6.33 9.37 -4.24
C VAL A 190 -7.08 9.66 -2.94
N GLY A 191 -6.56 10.57 -2.11
CA GLY A 191 -7.18 10.91 -0.82
C GLY A 191 -8.62 11.40 -0.95
N ALA A 192 -8.90 12.26 -1.94
CA ALA A 192 -10.25 12.73 -2.20
C ALA A 192 -11.20 11.60 -2.66
N THR A 193 -10.71 10.68 -3.48
CA THR A 193 -11.49 9.54 -3.98
C THR A 193 -11.76 8.52 -2.86
N PHE A 194 -10.77 8.25 -2.00
CA PHE A 194 -10.94 7.40 -0.82
C PHE A 194 -11.90 8.04 0.19
N ALA A 195 -11.75 9.33 0.48
CA ALA A 195 -12.67 10.03 1.36
C ALA A 195 -14.14 10.02 0.84
N GLU A 196 -14.34 10.04 -0.48
CA GLU A 196 -15.67 9.91 -1.09
C GLU A 196 -16.24 8.50 -0.87
N SER A 197 -15.45 7.44 -1.05
CA SER A 197 -15.92 6.07 -0.76
C SER A 197 -16.32 5.91 0.69
N GLU A 198 -15.57 6.51 1.63
CA GLU A 198 -15.90 6.51 3.06
C GLU A 198 -17.21 7.25 3.39
N VAL A 199 -17.59 8.25 2.60
CA VAL A 199 -18.92 8.89 2.73
C VAL A 199 -20.01 7.88 2.36
N ARG A 200 -19.84 7.13 1.26
CA ARG A 200 -20.81 6.08 0.84
C ARG A 200 -20.92 4.95 1.87
N HIS A 201 -19.77 4.53 2.44
CA HIS A 201 -19.74 3.57 3.56
C HIS A 201 -20.52 4.11 4.77
N THR A 202 -20.26 5.36 5.16
CA THR A 202 -20.98 6.02 6.26
C THR A 202 -22.49 6.04 6.00
N ASP A 203 -22.94 6.38 4.79
CA ASP A 203 -24.36 6.39 4.41
C ASP A 203 -24.97 5.00 4.52
N ALA A 204 -24.27 3.98 4.03
CA ALA A 204 -24.73 2.60 4.07
C ALA A 204 -24.86 2.10 5.52
N TYR A 205 -23.83 2.26 6.34
CA TYR A 205 -23.87 1.77 7.72
C TYR A 205 -24.81 2.58 8.62
N SER A 206 -24.96 3.86 8.42
CA SER A 206 -25.99 4.66 9.12
C SER A 206 -27.40 4.20 8.77
N HIS A 207 -27.68 3.93 7.48
CA HIS A 207 -28.94 3.37 7.04
C HIS A 207 -29.22 1.98 7.66
N LEU A 208 -28.20 1.10 7.70
CA LEU A 208 -28.31 -0.21 8.32
C LEU A 208 -28.60 -0.12 9.84
N LEU A 209 -27.96 0.81 10.56
CA LEU A 209 -28.27 1.04 11.97
C LEU A 209 -29.74 1.47 12.16
N GLU A 210 -30.26 2.29 11.26
CA GLU A 210 -31.65 2.77 11.31
C GLU A 210 -32.65 1.63 11.09
N ILE A 211 -32.52 0.88 9.99
CA ILE A 211 -33.48 -0.19 9.63
C ILE A 211 -33.44 -1.39 10.60
N LEU A 212 -32.29 -1.65 11.24
CA LEU A 212 -32.13 -2.66 12.27
C LEU A 212 -32.55 -2.17 13.67
N GLY A 213 -32.85 -0.88 13.84
CA GLY A 213 -33.26 -0.27 15.10
C GLY A 213 -32.13 -0.10 16.11
N LEU A 214 -30.88 0.06 15.66
CA LEU A 214 -29.67 0.11 16.49
C LEU A 214 -29.18 1.52 16.84
N ASN A 215 -29.94 2.57 16.50
CA ASN A 215 -29.52 3.95 16.74
C ASN A 215 -29.37 4.30 18.23
N THR A 216 -30.19 3.70 19.09
CA THR A 216 -30.08 3.91 20.55
C THR A 216 -28.84 3.27 21.12
N GLU A 217 -28.53 2.05 20.69
CA GLU A 217 -27.32 1.33 21.06
C GLU A 217 -26.08 2.08 20.57
N PHE A 218 -26.11 2.64 19.35
CA PHE A 218 -25.02 3.44 18.80
C PHE A 218 -24.77 4.71 19.65
N LYS A 219 -25.81 5.43 20.03
CA LYS A 219 -25.70 6.56 20.97
C LYS A 219 -25.08 6.19 22.32
N ASN A 220 -25.31 4.98 22.76
CA ASN A 220 -24.83 4.46 24.05
C ASN A 220 -23.44 3.77 23.98
N LEU A 221 -22.75 3.80 22.84
CA LEU A 221 -21.42 3.18 22.64
C LEU A 221 -20.38 3.56 23.71
N LYS A 222 -20.45 4.79 24.22
CA LYS A 222 -19.58 5.28 25.31
C LYS A 222 -19.62 4.43 26.57
N LYS A 223 -20.68 3.65 26.76
CA LYS A 223 -20.84 2.73 27.92
C LYS A 223 -20.12 1.39 27.69
N ASN A 224 -19.70 1.09 26.45
CA ASN A 224 -18.98 -0.15 26.14
C ASN A 224 -17.47 0.04 26.25
N PRO A 225 -16.80 -0.53 27.26
CA PRO A 225 -15.37 -0.31 27.49
C PRO A 225 -14.48 -0.88 26.37
N VAL A 226 -14.93 -1.94 25.68
CA VAL A 226 -14.17 -2.54 24.57
C VAL A 226 -14.18 -1.61 23.37
N ILE A 227 -15.34 -1.10 22.99
CA ILE A 227 -15.46 -0.13 21.89
C ILE A 227 -14.70 1.15 22.23
N MET A 228 -14.75 1.63 23.48
CA MET A 228 -14.03 2.83 23.90
C MET A 228 -12.49 2.66 23.87
N LYS A 229 -11.97 1.44 23.99
CA LYS A 229 -10.53 1.21 23.70
C LYS A 229 -10.19 1.42 22.22
N ARG A 230 -11.03 0.93 21.33
CA ARG A 230 -10.87 1.13 19.89
C ARG A 230 -10.97 2.61 19.50
N VAL A 231 -11.96 3.32 20.05
CA VAL A 231 -12.12 4.77 19.84
C VAL A 231 -10.85 5.53 20.22
N ARG A 232 -10.31 5.26 21.42
CA ARG A 232 -9.06 5.91 21.87
C ARG A 232 -7.86 5.57 20.97
N TYR A 233 -7.77 4.34 20.48
CA TYR A 233 -6.73 3.95 19.55
C TYR A 233 -6.85 4.72 18.22
N LEU A 234 -8.07 4.81 17.67
CA LEU A 234 -8.36 5.55 16.44
C LEU A 234 -8.06 7.04 16.62
N GLU A 235 -8.50 7.64 17.72
CA GLU A 235 -8.20 9.05 18.05
C GLU A 235 -6.70 9.30 18.16
N SER A 236 -5.94 8.40 18.78
CA SER A 236 -4.48 8.50 18.88
C SER A 236 -3.82 8.47 17.50
N ALA A 237 -4.27 7.57 16.61
CA ALA A 237 -3.76 7.51 15.23
C ALA A 237 -4.10 8.78 14.45
N LEU A 238 -5.30 9.34 14.61
CA LEU A 238 -5.70 10.62 14.01
C LEU A 238 -4.87 11.80 14.51
N ILE A 239 -4.49 11.82 15.79
CA ILE A 239 -3.59 12.84 16.35
C ILE A 239 -2.20 12.70 15.72
N SER A 240 -1.66 11.50 15.64
CA SER A 240 -0.35 11.24 15.03
C SER A 240 -0.31 11.58 13.53
N SER A 241 -1.44 11.45 12.83
CA SER A 241 -1.57 11.86 11.42
C SER A 241 -1.48 13.37 11.19
N LYS A 242 -1.52 14.17 12.26
CA LYS A 242 -1.33 15.64 12.21
C LYS A 242 0.06 16.07 12.61
N SER A 243 0.94 15.14 12.98
CA SER A 243 2.32 15.43 13.37
C SER A 243 3.10 16.08 12.21
N GLU A 244 3.95 17.06 12.55
CA GLU A 244 4.91 17.63 11.61
C GLU A 244 6.13 16.71 11.41
N ASN A 245 6.30 15.69 12.23
CA ASN A 245 7.34 14.70 12.08
C ASN A 245 6.92 13.68 11.00
N GLU A 246 7.67 13.64 9.89
CA GLU A 246 7.38 12.75 8.75
C GLU A 246 7.36 11.27 9.14
N ARG A 247 8.16 10.85 10.11
CA ARG A 247 8.18 9.47 10.59
C ARG A 247 6.89 9.14 11.34
N GLU A 248 6.46 9.98 12.27
CA GLU A 248 5.21 9.78 13.02
C GLU A 248 4.01 9.79 12.09
N TYR A 249 4.02 10.70 11.11
CA TYR A 249 3.00 10.73 10.07
C TYR A 249 2.99 9.42 9.26
N THR A 250 4.14 8.95 8.77
CA THR A 250 4.25 7.70 8.01
C THR A 250 3.78 6.50 8.83
N GLU A 251 4.17 6.42 10.11
CA GLU A 251 3.68 5.38 11.02
C GLU A 251 2.15 5.44 11.17
N SER A 252 1.55 6.63 11.23
CA SER A 252 0.09 6.79 11.31
C SER A 252 -0.62 6.32 10.04
N VAL A 253 -0.06 6.56 8.85
CA VAL A 253 -0.59 6.06 7.57
C VAL A 253 -0.59 4.53 7.56
N LEU A 254 0.52 3.90 7.97
CA LEU A 254 0.60 2.44 8.08
C LEU A 254 -0.41 1.87 9.09
N LEU A 255 -0.60 2.53 10.23
CA LEU A 255 -1.58 2.12 11.23
C LEU A 255 -3.02 2.20 10.69
N PHE A 256 -3.35 3.25 9.95
CA PHE A 256 -4.65 3.37 9.31
C PHE A 256 -4.85 2.29 8.24
N SER A 257 -4.00 2.24 7.23
CA SER A 257 -4.18 1.35 6.09
C SER A 257 -4.14 -0.14 6.47
N LEU A 258 -3.21 -0.56 7.34
CA LEU A 258 -3.05 -1.96 7.68
C LEU A 258 -3.94 -2.41 8.85
N PHE A 259 -3.99 -1.64 9.95
CA PHE A 259 -4.67 -2.12 11.16
C PHE A 259 -6.12 -1.67 11.25
N ILE A 260 -6.48 -0.49 10.79
CA ILE A 260 -7.86 -0.01 10.83
C ILE A 260 -8.63 -0.56 9.63
N GLU A 261 -8.19 -0.27 8.42
CA GLU A 261 -8.88 -0.68 7.19
C GLU A 261 -8.88 -2.20 7.00
N HIS A 262 -7.73 -2.87 7.14
CA HIS A 262 -7.65 -4.30 6.90
C HIS A 262 -7.99 -5.15 8.13
N VAL A 263 -7.28 -4.99 9.26
CA VAL A 263 -7.46 -5.93 10.39
C VAL A 263 -8.75 -5.64 11.13
N SER A 264 -8.98 -4.38 11.49
CA SER A 264 -10.10 -4.02 12.36
C SER A 264 -11.45 -4.16 11.65
N LEU A 265 -11.59 -3.67 10.42
CA LEU A 265 -12.83 -3.79 9.64
C LEU A 265 -13.07 -5.23 9.17
N PHE A 266 -12.10 -5.88 8.57
CA PHE A 266 -12.25 -7.25 8.05
C PHE A 266 -12.63 -8.26 9.13
N SER A 267 -12.19 -8.09 10.37
CA SER A 267 -12.63 -8.96 11.46
C SER A 267 -14.16 -8.91 11.69
N GLN A 268 -14.77 -7.74 11.51
CA GLN A 268 -16.23 -7.57 11.62
C GLN A 268 -16.95 -8.05 10.34
N PHE A 269 -16.37 -7.80 9.17
CA PHE A 269 -16.91 -8.27 7.90
C PHE A 269 -17.04 -9.79 7.87
N LEU A 270 -16.02 -10.51 8.34
CA LEU A 270 -16.03 -11.97 8.40
C LEU A 270 -17.15 -12.51 9.28
N ILE A 271 -17.46 -11.86 10.41
CA ILE A 271 -18.57 -12.25 11.27
C ILE A 271 -19.89 -12.18 10.48
N ILE A 272 -20.16 -11.06 9.82
CA ILE A 272 -21.42 -10.85 9.07
C ILE A 272 -21.51 -11.81 7.88
N MET A 273 -20.44 -11.94 7.09
CA MET A 273 -20.40 -12.81 5.92
C MET A 273 -20.55 -14.29 6.29
N ALA A 274 -20.11 -14.71 7.48
CA ALA A 274 -20.29 -16.07 7.96
C ALA A 274 -21.77 -16.45 8.12
N PHE A 275 -22.65 -15.52 8.52
CA PHE A 275 -24.08 -15.76 8.61
C PHE A 275 -24.70 -16.00 7.22
N ASN A 276 -24.31 -15.24 6.21
CA ASN A 276 -24.75 -15.49 4.86
C ASN A 276 -24.25 -16.85 4.34
N LYS A 277 -22.96 -17.12 4.50
CA LYS A 277 -22.32 -18.34 3.98
C LYS A 277 -22.88 -19.63 4.62
N HIS A 278 -23.08 -19.64 5.96
CA HIS A 278 -23.42 -20.86 6.68
C HIS A 278 -24.90 -21.01 7.00
N LYS A 279 -25.65 -19.91 7.05
CA LYS A 279 -27.07 -19.89 7.40
C LYS A 279 -27.98 -19.32 6.32
N ASN A 280 -27.43 -18.80 5.23
CA ASN A 280 -28.17 -18.13 4.16
C ASN A 280 -29.05 -16.97 4.65
N MET A 281 -28.56 -16.25 5.67
CA MET A 281 -29.21 -15.09 6.30
C MET A 281 -28.41 -13.82 6.04
N LEU A 282 -29.04 -12.65 6.26
CA LEU A 282 -28.42 -11.33 6.15
C LEU A 282 -27.75 -11.08 4.79
N LYS A 283 -28.41 -11.44 3.71
CA LYS A 283 -27.86 -11.37 2.33
C LYS A 283 -27.58 -9.93 1.90
N GLY A 284 -28.49 -9.01 2.14
CA GLY A 284 -28.33 -7.62 1.73
C GLY A 284 -27.19 -6.96 2.50
N ILE A 285 -27.11 -7.17 3.81
CA ILE A 285 -26.00 -6.67 4.65
C ILE A 285 -24.69 -7.31 4.22
N SER A 286 -24.66 -8.62 3.92
CA SER A 286 -23.48 -9.31 3.43
C SER A 286 -22.99 -8.74 2.09
N ASN A 287 -23.89 -8.38 1.18
CA ASN A 287 -23.56 -7.77 -0.10
C ASN A 287 -22.94 -6.36 0.10
N VAL A 288 -23.48 -5.56 1.02
CA VAL A 288 -22.86 -4.26 1.38
C VAL A 288 -21.48 -4.47 1.96
N VAL A 289 -21.31 -5.41 2.88
CA VAL A 289 -20.01 -5.74 3.48
C VAL A 289 -19.02 -6.22 2.43
N GLU A 290 -19.45 -7.05 1.47
CA GLU A 290 -18.59 -7.50 0.36
C GLU A 290 -18.18 -6.32 -0.53
N ALA A 291 -19.12 -5.43 -0.87
CA ALA A 291 -18.83 -4.24 -1.67
C ALA A 291 -17.85 -3.31 -0.94
N THR A 292 -18.08 -3.04 0.36
CA THR A 292 -17.16 -2.29 1.22
C THR A 292 -15.78 -2.94 1.25
N SER A 293 -15.70 -4.24 1.48
CA SER A 293 -14.41 -4.95 1.62
C SER A 293 -13.51 -4.86 0.39
N LYS A 294 -14.09 -4.74 -0.80
CA LYS A 294 -13.33 -4.54 -2.05
C LYS A 294 -12.68 -3.16 -2.11
N GLU A 295 -13.37 -2.13 -1.62
CA GLU A 295 -12.83 -0.77 -1.55
C GLU A 295 -11.81 -0.65 -0.40
N GLU A 296 -12.07 -1.26 0.77
CA GLU A 296 -11.12 -1.27 1.89
C GLU A 296 -9.81 -1.98 1.55
N GLN A 297 -9.85 -3.01 0.70
CA GLN A 297 -8.62 -3.63 0.22
C GLN A 297 -7.79 -2.65 -0.61
N ILE A 298 -8.44 -1.84 -1.45
CA ILE A 298 -7.76 -0.79 -2.23
C ILE A 298 -7.18 0.30 -1.31
N HIS A 299 -7.88 0.65 -0.22
CA HIS A 299 -7.38 1.61 0.76
C HIS A 299 -6.13 1.11 1.49
N GLY A 300 -6.03 -0.19 1.72
CA GLY A 300 -4.90 -0.81 2.42
C GLY A 300 -3.67 -1.06 1.56
N ASP A 301 -3.83 -1.23 0.24
CA ASP A 301 -2.74 -1.48 -0.72
C ASP A 301 -1.88 -0.22 -0.94
#